data_3de96e133e43da23f486b09cb4a3147d
#
_entry.id   3de96e133e43da23f486b09cb4a3147d
#
_cell.length_a   1.000
_cell.length_b   1.000
_cell.length_c   1.000
_cell.angle_alpha   90.00
_cell.angle_beta   90.00
_cell.angle_gamma   90.00
#
_symmetry.space_group_name_H-M   'P 1'
#
loop_
_entity.id
_entity.type
_entity.pdbx_description
1 polymer ?
#
loop_
_entity_poly.entity_id
_entity_poly.type
_entity_poly.pdbx_seq_one_letter_code
_entity_poly.pdbx_strand_id
1 'polypeptide(L)'
;MLNSKNFARVGSEPGKTIHVNYFLIDGKIYFIDLPGYGYAKVSQSERERWGKLMEDFFASGLFRLGVMIVDARHKPTADDVTMAEWFKGSGCPFVIVANKLDKLKKSEIEPNLALIRKTLELDVDVHIIPFSAEKGQGRDELMSEITKLL
;
A
#
# COMPACT_ATOMS: atom_id res chain seq x y z
N MET A 1 -6.72 -11.70 -3.88
CA MET A 1 -5.71 -11.40 -4.89
C MET A 1 -5.16 -12.72 -5.44
N LEU A 2 -3.90 -12.97 -5.53
CA LEU A 2 -3.39 -14.21 -6.13
C LEU A 2 -3.70 -15.42 -5.24
N ASN A 3 -4.30 -16.47 -5.81
CA ASN A 3 -4.65 -17.70 -5.08
C ASN A 3 -3.45 -18.66 -4.89
N SER A 4 -2.22 -18.15 -4.98
CA SER A 4 -1.00 -18.95 -4.85
C SER A 4 -0.36 -18.75 -3.47
N LYS A 5 -0.24 -19.83 -2.70
CA LYS A 5 0.33 -19.81 -1.34
C LYS A 5 1.83 -19.51 -1.27
N ASN A 6 2.56 -19.52 -2.40
CA ASN A 6 4.01 -19.38 -2.45
C ASN A 6 4.50 -18.27 -3.40
N PHE A 7 3.64 -17.35 -3.78
CA PHE A 7 3.98 -16.33 -4.78
C PHE A 7 4.89 -15.23 -4.23
N ALA A 8 4.71 -14.86 -2.97
CA ALA A 8 5.60 -13.96 -2.27
C ALA A 8 6.19 -14.69 -1.04
N ARG A 9 7.51 -14.75 -0.94
CA ARG A 9 8.17 -15.26 0.26
C ARG A 9 8.04 -14.25 1.37
N VAL A 10 7.31 -14.59 2.40
CA VAL A 10 7.30 -13.82 3.66
C VAL A 10 8.64 -14.08 4.34
N GLY A 11 9.52 -13.07 4.37
CA GLY A 11 10.75 -13.14 5.14
C GLY A 11 10.41 -13.23 6.64
N SER A 12 11.05 -14.15 7.35
CA SER A 12 10.87 -14.34 8.79
C SER A 12 11.44 -13.20 9.64
N GLU A 13 12.21 -12.29 9.05
CA GLU A 13 12.76 -11.11 9.71
C GLU A 13 12.34 -9.84 8.96
N PRO A 14 11.60 -8.94 9.61
CA PRO A 14 11.24 -7.64 9.05
C PRO A 14 12.49 -6.79 8.78
N GLY A 15 12.54 -6.09 7.65
CA GLY A 15 13.57 -5.09 7.36
C GLY A 15 14.77 -5.56 6.54
N LYS A 16 14.84 -6.83 6.09
CA LYS A 16 15.97 -7.32 5.29
C LYS A 16 15.90 -7.10 3.78
N THR A 17 14.75 -6.68 3.24
CA THR A 17 14.59 -6.52 1.79
C THR A 17 14.67 -5.04 1.40
N ILE A 18 15.84 -4.58 0.99
CA ILE A 18 16.05 -3.25 0.40
C ILE A 18 16.01 -3.37 -1.13
N HIS A 19 15.07 -4.14 -1.66
CA HIS A 19 14.94 -4.35 -3.10
C HIS A 19 13.48 -4.17 -3.52
N VAL A 20 13.28 -3.61 -4.69
CA VAL A 20 11.98 -3.61 -5.37
C VAL A 20 11.82 -4.95 -6.06
N ASN A 21 10.74 -5.67 -5.75
CA ASN A 21 10.45 -6.97 -6.36
C ASN A 21 9.42 -6.81 -7.48
N TYR A 22 9.67 -7.46 -8.60
CA TYR A 22 8.77 -7.46 -9.76
C TYR A 22 8.20 -8.85 -9.97
N PHE A 23 6.87 -8.97 -9.98
CA PHE A 23 6.16 -10.21 -10.22
C PHE A 23 5.34 -10.10 -11.50
N LEU A 24 5.73 -10.83 -12.54
CA LEU A 24 4.97 -10.89 -13.78
C LEU A 24 3.75 -11.80 -13.59
N ILE A 25 2.55 -11.26 -13.77
CA ILE A 25 1.28 -11.95 -13.63
C ILE A 25 0.70 -12.23 -15.01
N ASP A 26 0.45 -13.51 -15.30
CA ASP A 26 -0.12 -14.00 -16.55
C ASP A 26 0.58 -13.47 -17.82
N GLY A 27 1.87 -13.15 -17.73
CA GLY A 27 2.65 -12.59 -18.82
C GLY A 27 2.22 -11.19 -19.29
N LYS A 28 1.40 -10.48 -18.50
CA LYS A 28 0.75 -9.23 -18.92
C LYS A 28 1.00 -8.06 -18.00
N ILE A 29 1.07 -8.28 -16.68
CA ILE A 29 1.11 -7.23 -15.67
C ILE A 29 2.26 -7.48 -14.72
N TYR A 30 2.98 -6.44 -14.34
CA TYR A 30 3.92 -6.48 -13.23
C TYR A 30 3.26 -5.99 -11.95
N PHE A 31 3.24 -6.83 -10.92
CA PHE A 31 3.07 -6.37 -9.56
C PHE A 31 4.43 -6.00 -9.00
N ILE A 32 4.54 -4.77 -8.53
CA ILE A 32 5.75 -4.22 -7.96
C ILE A 32 5.57 -4.17 -6.46
N ASP A 33 6.37 -4.96 -5.73
CA ASP A 33 6.37 -5.01 -4.28
C ASP A 33 7.53 -4.16 -3.78
N LEU A 34 7.19 -3.05 -3.15
CA LEU A 34 8.13 -2.11 -2.57
C LEU A 34 8.53 -2.58 -1.17
N PRO A 35 9.77 -2.33 -0.73
CA PRO A 35 10.16 -2.66 0.63
C PRO A 35 9.27 -1.94 1.64
N GLY A 36 8.80 -2.68 2.65
CA GLY A 36 7.95 -2.15 3.69
C GLY A 36 8.61 -0.99 4.46
N TYR A 37 7.81 -0.01 4.82
CA TYR A 37 8.20 1.12 5.66
C TYR A 37 7.67 0.95 7.10
N GLY A 38 8.15 1.78 8.03
CA GLY A 38 7.61 1.81 9.40
C GLY A 38 8.22 0.78 10.36
N TYR A 39 9.34 0.15 10.04
CA TYR A 39 10.05 -0.71 10.98
C TYR A 39 10.91 0.12 11.93
N ALA A 40 10.53 0.13 13.21
CA ALA A 40 11.18 0.91 14.27
C ALA A 40 12.66 0.54 14.58
N LYS A 41 13.20 -0.52 13.95
CA LYS A 41 14.53 -1.08 14.27
C LYS A 41 15.53 -1.02 13.11
N VAL A 42 15.31 -0.19 12.09
CA VAL A 42 16.29 0.01 11.02
C VAL A 42 17.27 1.13 11.40
N SER A 43 18.53 0.99 11.01
CA SER A 43 19.55 2.02 11.20
C SER A 43 19.21 3.28 10.39
N GLN A 44 19.79 4.41 10.76
CA GLN A 44 19.60 5.66 10.03
C GLN A 44 20.07 5.52 8.57
N SER A 45 21.19 4.87 8.34
CA SER A 45 21.73 4.63 6.99
C SER A 45 20.81 3.75 6.12
N GLU A 46 20.14 2.77 6.72
CA GLU A 46 19.15 1.95 6.01
C GLU A 46 17.91 2.77 5.66
N ARG A 47 17.47 3.66 6.56
CA ARG A 47 16.34 4.56 6.32
C ARG A 47 16.64 5.56 5.20
N GLU A 48 17.84 6.12 5.15
CA GLU A 48 18.28 7.00 4.08
C GLU A 48 18.35 6.28 2.71
N ARG A 49 18.88 5.05 2.70
CA ARG A 49 18.92 4.21 1.48
C ARG A 49 17.52 3.85 1.00
N TRP A 50 16.63 3.54 1.93
CA TRP A 50 15.24 3.26 1.61
C TRP A 50 14.53 4.50 1.04
N GLY A 51 14.71 5.67 1.66
CA GLY A 51 14.16 6.93 1.19
C GLY A 51 14.59 7.23 -0.25
N LYS A 52 15.90 7.12 -0.53
CA LYS A 52 16.42 7.33 -1.88
C LYS A 52 15.85 6.33 -2.90
N LEU A 53 15.73 5.05 -2.54
CA LEU A 53 15.13 4.04 -3.40
C LEU A 53 13.67 4.39 -3.75
N MET A 54 12.90 4.88 -2.77
CA MET A 54 11.51 5.31 -2.98
C MET A 54 11.44 6.55 -3.86
N GLU A 55 12.26 7.57 -3.61
CA GLU A 55 12.34 8.76 -4.45
C GLU A 55 12.65 8.40 -5.91
N ASP A 56 13.67 7.58 -6.13
CA ASP A 56 14.05 7.13 -7.48
C ASP A 56 12.91 6.33 -8.15
N PHE A 57 12.23 5.46 -7.39
CA PHE A 57 11.11 4.68 -7.90
C PHE A 57 9.92 5.58 -8.29
N PHE A 58 9.49 6.48 -7.42
CA PHE A 58 8.37 7.37 -7.70
C PHE A 58 8.68 8.37 -8.82
N ALA A 59 9.92 8.88 -8.88
CA ALA A 59 10.37 9.75 -9.96
C ALA A 59 10.43 9.04 -11.32
N SER A 60 10.58 7.72 -11.35
CA SER A 60 10.63 6.95 -12.60
C SER A 60 9.30 6.92 -13.37
N GLY A 61 8.16 7.09 -12.69
CA GLY A 61 6.82 7.01 -13.28
C GLY A 61 6.49 5.64 -13.90
N LEU A 62 7.21 4.58 -13.53
CA LEU A 62 7.09 3.25 -14.14
C LEU A 62 5.86 2.45 -13.71
N PHE A 63 4.98 3.01 -12.91
CA PHE A 63 3.75 2.34 -12.46
C PHE A 63 2.50 3.08 -12.93
N ARG A 64 1.42 2.33 -13.14
CA ARG A 64 0.13 2.88 -13.60
C ARG A 64 -0.89 3.05 -12.48
N LEU A 65 -0.74 2.30 -11.40
CA LEU A 65 -1.58 2.36 -10.22
C LEU A 65 -0.75 2.10 -8.97
N GLY A 66 -0.85 3.01 -8.02
CA GLY A 66 -0.36 2.79 -6.66
C GLY A 66 -1.42 2.11 -5.80
N VAL A 67 -1.00 1.15 -4.97
CA VAL A 67 -1.85 0.53 -3.96
C VAL A 67 -1.17 0.70 -2.62
N MET A 68 -1.65 1.65 -1.83
CA MET A 68 -1.13 1.91 -0.49
C MET A 68 -1.96 1.17 0.54
N ILE A 69 -1.32 0.34 1.36
CA ILE A 69 -1.99 -0.46 2.39
C ILE A 69 -1.76 0.15 3.76
N VAL A 70 -2.85 0.48 4.45
CA VAL A 70 -2.83 1.01 5.82
C VAL A 70 -3.66 0.13 6.76
N ASP A 71 -3.37 0.17 8.05
CA ASP A 71 -4.14 -0.54 9.07
C ASP A 71 -5.40 0.27 9.43
N ALA A 72 -6.58 -0.26 9.08
CA ALA A 72 -7.86 0.42 9.32
C ALA A 72 -8.17 0.69 10.80
N ARG A 73 -7.52 0.01 11.74
CA ARG A 73 -7.77 0.11 13.19
C ARG A 73 -7.15 1.34 13.82
N HIS A 74 -6.18 1.95 13.17
CA HIS A 74 -5.34 3.01 13.76
C HIS A 74 -5.29 4.25 12.88
N LYS A 75 -5.01 5.38 13.52
CA LYS A 75 -4.61 6.57 12.79
C LYS A 75 -3.35 6.27 11.97
N PRO A 76 -3.28 6.67 10.69
CA PRO A 76 -2.05 6.55 9.89
C PRO A 76 -0.83 7.13 10.58
N THR A 77 0.30 6.46 10.43
CA THR A 77 1.59 6.86 11.00
C THR A 77 2.23 8.00 10.20
N ALA A 78 3.32 8.58 10.71
CA ALA A 78 4.10 9.57 9.96
C ALA A 78 4.69 8.97 8.67
N ASP A 79 5.09 7.70 8.70
CA ASP A 79 5.59 7.00 7.51
C ASP A 79 4.49 6.79 6.47
N ASP A 80 3.23 6.53 6.90
CA ASP A 80 2.08 6.47 6.00
C ASP A 80 1.81 7.83 5.35
N VAL A 81 1.94 8.93 6.10
CA VAL A 81 1.79 10.29 5.55
C VAL A 81 2.87 10.55 4.49
N THR A 82 4.13 10.23 4.79
CA THR A 82 5.24 10.37 3.83
C THR A 82 5.00 9.56 2.56
N MET A 83 4.52 8.33 2.69
CA MET A 83 4.20 7.48 1.53
C MET A 83 3.06 8.09 0.69
N ALA A 84 2.01 8.60 1.33
CA ALA A 84 0.91 9.26 0.63
C ALA A 84 1.37 10.51 -0.14
N GLU A 85 2.32 11.28 0.43
CA GLU A 85 2.93 12.44 -0.27
C GLU A 85 3.69 12.01 -1.52
N TRP A 86 4.45 10.91 -1.47
CA TRP A 86 5.12 10.40 -2.67
C TRP A 86 4.13 9.95 -3.75
N PHE A 87 3.03 9.27 -3.38
CA PHE A 87 1.98 8.93 -4.34
C PHE A 87 1.36 10.18 -4.96
N LYS A 88 1.00 11.17 -4.16
CA LYS A 88 0.46 12.45 -4.65
C LYS A 88 1.46 13.17 -5.57
N GLY A 89 2.73 13.22 -5.17
CA GLY A 89 3.79 13.87 -5.94
C GLY A 89 4.14 13.17 -7.26
N SER A 90 3.87 11.87 -7.38
CA SER A 90 4.13 11.12 -8.62
C SER A 90 3.17 11.46 -9.76
N GLY A 91 2.01 12.04 -9.46
CA GLY A 91 0.95 12.28 -10.43
C GLY A 91 0.27 11.01 -10.98
N CYS A 92 0.65 9.82 -10.49
CA CYS A 92 0.03 8.56 -10.88
C CYS A 92 -1.21 8.27 -10.03
N PRO A 93 -2.26 7.67 -10.60
CA PRO A 93 -3.43 7.22 -9.82
C PRO A 93 -3.03 6.28 -8.70
N PHE A 94 -3.65 6.41 -7.54
CA PHE A 94 -3.46 5.48 -6.44
C PHE A 94 -4.73 5.29 -5.62
N VAL A 95 -4.80 4.16 -4.93
CA VAL A 95 -5.88 3.82 -4.03
C VAL A 95 -5.33 3.45 -2.66
N ILE A 96 -6.12 3.70 -1.62
CA ILE A 96 -5.81 3.29 -0.26
C ILE A 96 -6.57 2.00 0.06
N VAL A 97 -5.87 0.99 0.52
CA VAL A 97 -6.46 -0.25 1.03
C VAL A 97 -6.44 -0.20 2.56
N ALA A 98 -7.58 0.09 3.17
CA ALA A 98 -7.76 0.11 4.62
C ALA A 98 -7.96 -1.33 5.12
N ASN A 99 -6.84 -2.03 5.39
CA ASN A 99 -6.81 -3.45 5.74
C ASN A 99 -7.14 -3.71 7.21
N LYS A 100 -7.43 -4.97 7.54
CA LYS A 100 -7.84 -5.48 8.86
C LYS A 100 -9.23 -5.01 9.30
N LEU A 101 -10.12 -4.78 8.35
CA LEU A 101 -11.49 -4.38 8.61
C LEU A 101 -12.24 -5.38 9.51
N ASP A 102 -11.92 -6.66 9.40
CA ASP A 102 -12.46 -7.76 10.24
C ASP A 102 -12.19 -7.59 11.73
N LYS A 103 -11.27 -6.73 12.12
CA LYS A 103 -10.95 -6.43 13.54
C LYS A 103 -11.71 -5.22 14.08
N LEU A 104 -12.52 -4.54 13.25
CA LEU A 104 -13.33 -3.39 13.64
C LEU A 104 -14.78 -3.77 13.85
N LYS A 105 -15.45 -3.09 14.78
CA LYS A 105 -16.92 -3.11 14.87
C LYS A 105 -17.52 -2.28 13.73
N LYS A 106 -18.73 -2.61 13.31
CA LYS A 106 -19.41 -1.87 12.23
C LYS A 106 -19.48 -0.36 12.47
N SER A 107 -19.70 0.05 13.73
CA SER A 107 -19.75 1.46 14.11
C SER A 107 -18.41 2.20 14.05
N GLU A 108 -17.30 1.48 13.99
CA GLU A 108 -15.95 2.05 13.96
C GLU A 108 -15.42 2.24 12.52
N ILE A 109 -16.05 1.59 11.54
CA ILE A 109 -15.56 1.57 10.15
C ILE A 109 -15.54 2.98 9.56
N GLU A 110 -16.71 3.63 9.46
CA GLU A 110 -16.82 4.96 8.85
C GLU A 110 -15.96 6.03 9.56
N PRO A 111 -15.96 6.11 10.91
CA PRO A 111 -15.06 7.04 11.60
C PRO A 111 -13.59 6.82 11.30
N ASN A 112 -13.15 5.56 11.20
CA ASN A 112 -11.75 5.24 10.93
C ASN A 112 -11.38 5.55 9.48
N LEU A 113 -12.25 5.27 8.50
CA LEU A 113 -12.02 5.65 7.10
C LEU A 113 -11.94 7.17 6.95
N ALA A 114 -12.83 7.92 7.63
CA ALA A 114 -12.76 9.37 7.65
C ALA A 114 -11.46 9.89 8.29
N LEU A 115 -10.99 9.24 9.36
CA LEU A 115 -9.72 9.57 10.00
C LEU A 115 -8.52 9.33 9.07
N ILE A 116 -8.54 8.21 8.31
CA ILE A 116 -7.51 7.89 7.31
C ILE A 116 -7.48 8.99 6.25
N ARG A 117 -8.62 9.32 5.64
CA ARG A 117 -8.72 10.38 4.62
C ARG A 117 -8.18 11.71 5.13
N LYS A 118 -8.60 12.12 6.32
CA LYS A 118 -8.15 13.37 6.93
C LYS A 118 -6.66 13.36 7.24
N THR A 119 -6.13 12.27 7.80
CA THR A 119 -4.72 12.21 8.23
C THR A 119 -3.77 12.18 7.05
N LEU A 120 -4.14 11.49 5.97
CA LEU A 120 -3.34 11.41 4.73
C LEU A 120 -3.64 12.58 3.78
N GLU A 121 -4.54 13.50 4.15
CA GLU A 121 -4.94 14.67 3.34
C GLU A 121 -5.31 14.26 1.90
N LEU A 122 -6.17 13.22 1.80
CA LEU A 122 -6.55 12.66 0.50
C LEU A 122 -7.64 13.49 -0.16
N ASP A 123 -7.46 13.76 -1.45
CA ASP A 123 -8.48 14.36 -2.30
C ASP A 123 -9.72 13.46 -2.40
N VAL A 124 -10.85 14.05 -2.81
CA VAL A 124 -12.14 13.33 -2.85
C VAL A 124 -12.19 12.19 -3.85
N ASP A 125 -11.37 12.25 -4.88
CA ASP A 125 -11.24 11.27 -5.96
C ASP A 125 -10.33 10.09 -5.59
N VAL A 126 -9.53 10.21 -4.54
CA VAL A 126 -8.72 9.08 -4.05
C VAL A 126 -9.63 8.07 -3.35
N HIS A 127 -9.71 6.88 -3.92
CA HIS A 127 -10.57 5.82 -3.40
C HIS A 127 -9.95 5.13 -2.18
N ILE A 128 -10.71 5.02 -1.08
CA ILE A 128 -10.33 4.22 0.09
C ILE A 128 -11.18 2.94 0.08
N ILE A 129 -10.54 1.82 -0.07
CA ILE A 129 -11.16 0.49 -0.14
C ILE A 129 -11.12 -0.16 1.23
N PRO A 130 -12.27 -0.35 1.90
CA PRO A 130 -12.35 -1.14 3.13
C PRO A 130 -12.01 -2.61 2.84
N PHE A 131 -10.97 -3.14 3.50
CA PHE A 131 -10.39 -4.42 3.12
C PHE A 131 -10.14 -5.35 4.30
N SER A 132 -10.34 -6.64 4.10
CA SER A 132 -9.87 -7.69 5.00
C SER A 132 -9.16 -8.78 4.22
N ALA A 133 -7.85 -8.86 4.36
CA ALA A 133 -7.06 -9.94 3.75
C ALA A 133 -7.44 -11.32 4.29
N GLU A 134 -7.90 -11.39 5.55
CA GLU A 134 -8.32 -12.63 6.21
C GLU A 134 -9.67 -13.14 5.68
N LYS A 135 -10.63 -12.22 5.44
CA LYS A 135 -12.00 -12.54 5.02
C LYS A 135 -12.23 -12.39 3.51
N GLY A 136 -11.27 -11.82 2.78
CA GLY A 136 -11.41 -11.53 1.35
C GLY A 136 -12.36 -10.36 1.05
N GLN A 137 -12.82 -9.61 2.04
CA GLN A 137 -13.66 -8.44 1.86
C GLN A 137 -12.88 -7.33 1.14
N GLY A 138 -13.53 -6.61 0.20
CA GLY A 138 -12.91 -5.55 -0.59
C GLY A 138 -12.06 -6.04 -1.76
N ARG A 139 -11.89 -7.38 -1.92
CA ARG A 139 -11.06 -7.95 -2.98
C ARG A 139 -11.55 -7.59 -4.38
N ASP A 140 -12.85 -7.76 -4.62
CA ASP A 140 -13.42 -7.52 -5.95
C ASP A 140 -13.38 -6.02 -6.31
N GLU A 141 -13.56 -5.14 -5.34
CA GLU A 141 -13.42 -3.70 -5.49
C GLU A 141 -11.97 -3.32 -5.87
N LEU A 142 -10.98 -3.84 -5.14
CA LEU A 142 -9.57 -3.63 -5.48
C LEU A 142 -9.20 -4.19 -6.86
N MET A 143 -9.70 -5.37 -7.20
CA MET A 143 -9.49 -5.96 -8.53
C MET A 143 -10.13 -5.11 -9.63
N SER A 144 -11.29 -4.52 -9.39
CA SER A 144 -11.92 -3.59 -10.31
C SER A 144 -11.03 -2.35 -10.57
N GLU A 145 -10.45 -1.75 -9.52
CA GLU A 145 -9.52 -0.62 -9.69
C GLU A 145 -8.28 -1.00 -10.52
N ILE A 146 -7.70 -2.18 -10.25
CA ILE A 146 -6.55 -2.68 -11.01
C ILE A 146 -6.92 -2.90 -12.49
N THR A 147 -8.08 -3.48 -12.76
CA THR A 147 -8.47 -3.84 -14.14
C THR A 147 -8.94 -2.65 -14.98
N LYS A 148 -9.38 -1.56 -14.39
CA LYS A 148 -9.71 -0.31 -15.12
C LYS A 148 -8.53 0.28 -15.90
N LEU A 149 -7.31 -0.07 -15.53
CA LEU A 149 -6.08 0.48 -16.10
C LEU A 149 -5.35 -0.49 -17.06
N LEU A 150 -5.96 -1.65 -17.31
CA LEU A 150 -5.49 -2.67 -18.25
C LEU A 150 -6.13 -2.50 -19.60
#